data_fb42ec837280d09405b45487368d6234
#
_entry.id   fb42ec837280d09405b45487368d6234
#
_cell.length_a   1.000
_cell.length_b   1.000
_cell.length_c   1.000
_cell.angle_alpha   90.00
_cell.angle_beta   90.00
_cell.angle_gamma   90.00
#
_symmetry.space_group_name_H-M   'P 1'
#
loop_
_entity.id
_entity.type
_entity.pdbx_description
1 polymer ?
#
loop_
_entity_poly.entity_id
_entity_poly.type
_entity_poly.pdbx_seq_one_letter_code
_entity_poly.pdbx_strand_id
1 'polypeptide(L)'
;ANTFDDFILTIYRDDDLTMIGDSHLATTHPGKKYMMRPVNVNGAAIMIPGQYRGCYKIAKHRGKYDALCQLGGAVKCWRDQNMDEILDHESGDLDVDEGWYGLNLHRAHPVRELETVNGYSAGCQVWASPTDFAEFMNICKRSSKIYGNSFTYTLLDWSDIVTGGRDFPVI
;
A
#
# COMPACT_ATOMS: atom_id res chain seq x y z
N ALA A 1 -6.33 0.16 -14.20
CA ALA A 1 -5.57 -0.84 -13.46
C ALA A 1 -4.27 -1.20 -14.18
N ASN A 2 -3.30 -1.76 -13.48
CA ASN A 2 -2.01 -2.22 -14.01
C ASN A 2 -1.01 -1.10 -14.36
N THR A 3 -1.26 0.14 -13.99
CA THR A 3 -0.34 1.28 -14.09
C THR A 3 0.09 1.74 -12.71
N PHE A 4 1.22 2.45 -12.62
CA PHE A 4 1.59 3.18 -11.43
C PHE A 4 1.02 4.59 -11.59
N ASP A 5 -0.20 4.80 -11.13
CA ASP A 5 -0.99 6.03 -11.29
C ASP A 5 -1.54 6.57 -9.95
N ASP A 6 -1.16 5.92 -8.85
CA ASP A 6 -1.41 6.39 -7.50
C ASP A 6 -0.18 7.09 -6.90
N PHE A 7 -0.37 7.78 -5.78
CA PHE A 7 0.71 8.42 -5.04
C PHE A 7 0.77 7.92 -3.60
N ILE A 8 1.98 7.67 -3.11
CA ILE A 8 2.21 7.46 -1.69
C ILE A 8 2.88 8.72 -1.14
N LEU A 9 2.18 9.36 -0.20
CA LEU A 9 2.66 10.54 0.52
C LEU A 9 3.24 10.11 1.87
N THR A 10 4.49 10.46 2.11
CA THR A 10 5.16 10.27 3.40
C THR A 10 5.20 11.59 4.15
N ILE A 11 4.56 11.66 5.32
CA ILE A 11 4.54 12.86 6.15
C ILE A 11 5.33 12.57 7.43
N TYR A 12 6.31 13.40 7.73
CA TYR A 12 7.16 13.25 8.89
C TYR A 12 7.67 14.62 9.40
N ARG A 13 8.25 14.64 10.60
CA ARG A 13 9.00 15.79 11.10
C ARG A 13 10.49 15.54 10.92
N ASP A 14 11.19 16.53 10.40
CA ASP A 14 12.65 16.51 10.34
C ASP A 14 13.29 16.83 11.71
N ASP A 15 14.60 16.96 11.74
CA ASP A 15 15.37 17.23 12.96
C ASP A 15 15.06 18.60 13.56
N ASP A 16 14.57 19.56 12.76
CA ASP A 16 14.14 20.90 13.16
C ASP A 16 12.64 20.95 13.50
N LEU A 17 11.98 19.79 13.59
CA LEU A 17 10.53 19.63 13.82
C LEU A 17 9.65 20.22 12.71
N THR A 18 10.21 20.57 11.57
CA THR A 18 9.46 21.00 10.38
C THR A 18 8.70 19.82 9.79
N MET A 19 7.45 20.04 9.42
CA MET A 19 6.66 19.04 8.71
C MET A 19 7.13 18.93 7.27
N ILE A 20 7.54 17.75 6.87
CA ILE A 20 7.93 17.40 5.51
C ILE A 20 6.88 16.47 4.91
N GLY A 21 6.50 16.75 3.68
CA GLY A 21 5.69 15.87 2.86
C GLY A 21 6.46 15.48 1.60
N ASP A 22 6.60 14.18 1.37
CA ASP A 22 7.29 13.64 0.20
C ASP A 22 6.38 12.64 -0.51
N SER A 23 6.17 12.82 -1.83
CA SER A 23 5.22 12.02 -2.60
C SER A 23 5.91 11.27 -3.75
N HIS A 24 5.55 10.02 -3.92
CA HIS A 24 6.15 9.13 -4.90
C HIS A 24 5.10 8.36 -5.68
N LEU A 25 5.39 8.10 -6.96
CA LEU A 25 4.54 7.33 -7.84
C LEU A 25 4.50 5.86 -7.40
N ALA A 26 3.27 5.34 -7.30
CA ALA A 26 3.04 4.00 -6.76
C ALA A 26 1.78 3.37 -7.37
N THR A 27 1.47 2.16 -6.92
CA THR A 27 0.15 1.56 -7.06
C THR A 27 -0.37 1.09 -5.71
N THR A 28 -1.67 1.24 -5.50
CA THR A 28 -2.41 0.72 -4.35
C THR A 28 -3.26 -0.50 -4.71
N HIS A 29 -3.21 -0.92 -5.98
CA HIS A 29 -4.03 -1.97 -6.56
C HIS A 29 -3.24 -3.21 -7.00
N PRO A 30 -3.88 -4.37 -7.14
CA PRO A 30 -3.28 -5.53 -7.76
C PRO A 30 -2.99 -5.27 -9.24
N GLY A 31 -1.86 -5.80 -9.74
CA GLY A 31 -1.56 -5.74 -11.16
C GLY A 31 -2.28 -6.84 -11.95
N LYS A 32 -2.33 -6.68 -13.28
CA LYS A 32 -3.02 -7.55 -14.25
C LYS A 32 -2.82 -9.05 -13.98
N LYS A 33 -1.59 -9.47 -13.67
CA LYS A 33 -1.30 -10.88 -13.40
C LYS A 33 -2.16 -11.46 -12.29
N TYR A 34 -2.35 -10.71 -11.22
CA TYR A 34 -3.08 -11.18 -10.04
C TYR A 34 -4.57 -10.87 -10.08
N MET A 35 -4.99 -9.95 -10.92
CA MET A 35 -6.39 -9.79 -11.29
C MET A 35 -6.88 -11.04 -12.03
N MET A 36 -6.14 -11.46 -13.06
CA MET A 36 -6.46 -12.63 -13.88
C MET A 36 -6.22 -13.98 -13.18
N ARG A 37 -5.31 -14.02 -12.20
CA ARG A 37 -4.94 -15.23 -11.45
C ARG A 37 -4.65 -14.87 -10.00
N PRO A 38 -5.68 -14.68 -9.17
CA PRO A 38 -5.54 -14.31 -7.78
C PRO A 38 -4.71 -15.33 -6.98
N VAL A 39 -3.97 -14.85 -6.00
CA VAL A 39 -3.25 -15.74 -5.05
C VAL A 39 -4.23 -16.41 -4.08
N ASN A 40 -5.29 -15.69 -3.71
CA ASN A 40 -6.34 -16.20 -2.83
C ASN A 40 -7.51 -16.71 -3.67
N VAL A 41 -8.11 -17.83 -3.26
CA VAL A 41 -9.27 -18.43 -3.93
C VAL A 41 -10.50 -17.51 -3.91
N ASN A 42 -10.56 -16.60 -2.95
CA ASN A 42 -11.63 -15.60 -2.82
C ASN A 42 -11.41 -14.34 -3.69
N GLY A 43 -10.41 -14.34 -4.57
CA GLY A 43 -10.17 -13.23 -5.50
C GLY A 43 -8.98 -12.34 -5.14
N ALA A 44 -8.72 -11.37 -6.02
CA ALA A 44 -7.67 -10.38 -5.84
C ALA A 44 -8.00 -9.42 -4.67
N ALA A 45 -6.99 -9.05 -3.89
CA ALA A 45 -7.18 -8.15 -2.76
C ALA A 45 -7.07 -6.69 -3.21
N ILE A 46 -8.09 -5.90 -2.94
CA ILE A 46 -8.10 -4.44 -3.11
C ILE A 46 -8.28 -3.84 -1.72
N MET A 47 -7.26 -3.16 -1.20
CA MET A 47 -7.29 -2.60 0.15
C MET A 47 -8.36 -1.53 0.26
N ILE A 48 -9.17 -1.56 1.32
CA ILE A 48 -10.25 -0.60 1.54
C ILE A 48 -9.69 0.72 2.06
N PRO A 49 -10.11 1.90 1.55
CA PRO A 49 -9.73 3.19 2.13
C PRO A 49 -10.04 3.28 3.63
N GLY A 50 -9.08 3.82 4.39
CA GLY A 50 -9.17 3.93 5.84
C GLY A 50 -7.81 4.14 6.50
N GLN A 51 -7.80 4.30 7.83
CA GLN A 51 -6.58 4.43 8.60
C GLN A 51 -6.24 3.14 9.36
N TYR A 52 -5.11 2.54 9.02
CA TYR A 52 -4.58 1.30 9.60
C TYR A 52 -3.46 1.62 10.58
N ARG A 53 -3.83 1.80 11.86
CA ARG A 53 -2.93 2.29 12.90
C ARG A 53 -1.98 1.19 13.37
N GLY A 54 -0.66 1.48 13.25
CA GLY A 54 0.40 0.59 13.73
C GLY A 54 0.44 -0.79 13.04
N CYS A 55 -0.26 -0.96 11.91
CA CYS A 55 -0.37 -2.26 11.25
C CYS A 55 0.89 -2.68 10.49
N TYR A 56 1.85 -1.76 10.27
CA TYR A 56 3.08 -2.05 9.54
C TYR A 56 4.32 -2.00 10.41
N LYS A 57 5.28 -2.86 10.09
CA LYS A 57 6.62 -2.92 10.72
C LYS A 57 7.69 -3.10 9.65
N ILE A 58 8.88 -2.54 9.89
CA ILE A 58 10.06 -2.86 9.06
C ILE A 58 10.40 -4.33 9.27
N ALA A 59 10.37 -5.09 8.20
CA ALA A 59 10.74 -6.51 8.16
C ALA A 59 11.19 -6.91 6.76
N LYS A 60 11.68 -8.14 6.59
CA LYS A 60 12.11 -8.66 5.29
C LYS A 60 10.92 -9.08 4.43
N HIS A 61 10.63 -8.28 3.38
CA HIS A 61 9.67 -8.68 2.37
C HIS A 61 10.17 -9.95 1.64
N ARG A 62 9.38 -11.03 1.73
CA ARG A 62 9.72 -12.35 1.21
C ARG A 62 11.13 -12.84 1.61
N GLY A 63 11.62 -12.45 2.80
CA GLY A 63 12.95 -12.81 3.30
C GLY A 63 14.13 -12.11 2.60
N LYS A 64 13.90 -11.15 1.68
CA LYS A 64 14.93 -10.61 0.79
C LYS A 64 15.45 -9.25 1.19
N TYR A 65 14.57 -8.26 1.38
CA TYR A 65 14.95 -6.87 1.64
C TYR A 65 13.98 -6.19 2.60
N ASP A 66 14.42 -5.13 3.25
CA ASP A 66 13.60 -4.39 4.19
C ASP A 66 12.45 -3.67 3.48
N ALA A 67 11.25 -3.81 4.04
CA ALA A 67 10.03 -3.14 3.58
C ALA A 67 9.11 -2.91 4.80
N LEU A 68 8.04 -2.15 4.64
CA LEU A 68 7.00 -2.12 5.65
C LEU A 68 6.06 -3.31 5.40
N CYS A 69 6.15 -4.29 6.29
CA CYS A 69 5.35 -5.50 6.23
C CYS A 69 4.15 -5.42 7.17
N GLN A 70 3.02 -5.93 6.73
CA GLN A 70 1.80 -6.02 7.53
C GLN A 70 1.99 -7.05 8.66
N LEU A 71 2.55 -6.59 9.78
CA LEU A 71 2.89 -7.41 10.96
C LEU A 71 2.41 -6.81 12.29
N GLY A 72 1.63 -5.74 12.24
CA GLY A 72 1.14 -5.04 13.43
C GLY A 72 -0.38 -5.12 13.61
N GLY A 73 -1.13 -5.43 12.56
CA GLY A 73 -2.59 -5.47 12.60
C GLY A 73 -3.20 -6.06 11.34
N ALA A 74 -4.48 -6.40 11.43
CA ALA A 74 -5.28 -6.78 10.28
C ALA A 74 -5.54 -5.56 9.37
N VAL A 75 -5.83 -5.84 8.10
CA VAL A 75 -6.31 -4.85 7.14
C VAL A 75 -7.60 -5.37 6.50
N LYS A 76 -8.43 -4.43 6.02
CA LYS A 76 -9.64 -4.75 5.27
C LYS A 76 -9.37 -4.68 3.77
N CYS A 77 -9.91 -5.60 3.02
CA CYS A 77 -9.88 -5.56 1.57
C CYS A 77 -11.18 -6.06 0.96
N TRP A 78 -11.52 -5.54 -0.20
CA TRP A 78 -12.47 -6.17 -1.10
C TRP A 78 -11.82 -7.35 -1.81
N ARG A 79 -12.61 -8.32 -2.19
CA ARG A 79 -12.19 -9.49 -2.97
C ARG A 79 -12.81 -9.45 -4.36
N ASP A 80 -12.00 -9.16 -5.34
CA ASP A 80 -12.39 -9.20 -6.74
C ASP A 80 -12.24 -10.63 -7.25
N GLN A 81 -13.37 -11.26 -7.59
CA GLN A 81 -13.47 -12.71 -7.86
C GLN A 81 -13.66 -13.04 -9.34
N ASN A 82 -14.04 -12.08 -10.18
CA ASN A 82 -14.45 -12.34 -11.56
C ASN A 82 -13.28 -12.65 -12.52
N MET A 83 -12.04 -12.43 -12.09
CA MET A 83 -10.81 -12.74 -12.83
C MET A 83 -10.69 -11.98 -14.16
N ASP A 84 -11.22 -10.78 -14.25
CA ASP A 84 -11.01 -9.88 -15.38
C ASP A 84 -9.91 -8.83 -15.08
N GLU A 85 -9.78 -7.81 -15.93
CA GLU A 85 -8.79 -6.74 -15.76
C GLU A 85 -9.38 -5.47 -15.12
N ILE A 86 -10.63 -5.54 -14.65
CA ILE A 86 -11.40 -4.42 -14.11
C ILE A 86 -11.39 -4.49 -12.59
N LEU A 87 -11.26 -3.34 -11.93
CA LEU A 87 -11.37 -3.23 -10.48
C LEU A 87 -12.83 -2.94 -10.13
N ASP A 88 -13.56 -3.94 -9.64
CA ASP A 88 -15.02 -3.85 -9.42
C ASP A 88 -15.41 -3.28 -8.06
N HIS A 89 -14.47 -2.74 -7.29
CA HIS A 89 -14.72 -2.26 -5.93
C HIS A 89 -15.75 -1.09 -5.84
N GLU A 90 -15.98 -0.40 -6.94
CA GLU A 90 -16.99 0.68 -7.00
C GLU A 90 -18.43 0.16 -7.11
N SER A 91 -18.64 -1.10 -7.47
CA SER A 91 -19.98 -1.69 -7.63
C SER A 91 -20.73 -1.87 -6.31
N GLY A 92 -20.02 -1.88 -5.18
CA GLY A 92 -20.59 -2.07 -3.84
C GLY A 92 -20.96 -3.51 -3.49
N ASP A 93 -20.77 -4.45 -4.43
CA ASP A 93 -21.19 -5.87 -4.30
C ASP A 93 -20.03 -6.79 -3.90
N LEU A 94 -18.84 -6.28 -3.69
CA LEU A 94 -17.69 -7.10 -3.32
C LEU A 94 -17.71 -7.51 -1.84
N ASP A 95 -17.37 -8.76 -1.58
CA ASP A 95 -17.16 -9.25 -0.22
C ASP A 95 -16.01 -8.50 0.47
N VAL A 96 -16.27 -8.07 1.70
CA VAL A 96 -15.27 -7.48 2.59
C VAL A 96 -14.62 -8.59 3.40
N ASP A 97 -13.30 -8.63 3.34
CA ASP A 97 -12.48 -9.57 4.08
C ASP A 97 -11.51 -8.81 4.98
N GLU A 98 -11.31 -9.26 6.21
CA GLU A 98 -10.41 -8.62 7.18
C GLU A 98 -9.41 -9.63 7.73
N GLY A 99 -8.11 -9.30 7.66
CA GLY A 99 -7.10 -10.24 8.13
C GLY A 99 -5.66 -9.84 7.84
N TRP A 100 -4.80 -10.85 7.99
CA TRP A 100 -3.35 -10.77 7.79
C TRP A 100 -2.99 -11.35 6.43
N TYR A 101 -3.04 -10.52 5.38
CA TYR A 101 -2.86 -10.95 3.99
C TYR A 101 -1.46 -10.68 3.46
N GLY A 102 -0.62 -9.99 4.25
CA GLY A 102 0.69 -9.57 3.80
C GLY A 102 0.64 -8.50 2.71
N LEU A 103 -0.36 -7.60 2.76
CA LEU A 103 -0.45 -6.43 1.90
C LEU A 103 0.61 -5.41 2.33
N ASN A 104 1.82 -5.62 1.84
CA ASN A 104 3.01 -4.89 2.26
C ASN A 104 3.23 -3.61 1.44
N LEU A 105 4.01 -2.68 1.98
CA LEU A 105 4.52 -1.52 1.27
C LEU A 105 5.94 -1.82 0.79
N HIS A 106 6.15 -1.95 -0.53
CA HIS A 106 7.42 -2.41 -1.09
C HIS A 106 7.70 -1.84 -2.48
N ARG A 107 8.91 -2.06 -3.02
CA ARG A 107 9.27 -1.67 -4.38
C ARG A 107 8.87 -2.73 -5.41
N ALA A 108 8.62 -2.30 -6.64
CA ALA A 108 8.40 -3.21 -7.76
C ALA A 108 9.70 -3.93 -8.14
N HIS A 109 10.69 -3.21 -8.63
CA HIS A 109 11.95 -3.78 -9.15
C HIS A 109 13.16 -3.31 -8.33
N PRO A 110 14.23 -4.12 -8.21
CA PRO A 110 15.40 -3.73 -7.40
C PRO A 110 16.27 -2.60 -8.00
N VAL A 111 16.23 -2.37 -9.31
CA VAL A 111 17.19 -1.50 -10.00
C VAL A 111 16.55 -0.45 -10.92
N ARG A 112 15.43 -0.74 -11.54
CA ARG A 112 14.79 0.16 -12.53
C ARG A 112 13.38 0.53 -12.12
N GLU A 113 13.01 1.73 -12.45
CA GLU A 113 11.62 2.20 -12.40
C GLU A 113 10.77 1.47 -13.44
N LEU A 114 9.52 1.20 -13.12
CA LEU A 114 8.58 0.49 -13.98
C LEU A 114 7.34 1.32 -14.25
N GLU A 115 6.81 1.18 -15.46
CA GLU A 115 5.57 1.82 -15.91
C GLU A 115 4.33 0.96 -15.64
N THR A 116 4.51 -0.36 -15.53
CA THR A 116 3.41 -1.31 -15.37
C THR A 116 3.57 -2.22 -14.17
N VAL A 117 2.46 -2.47 -13.47
CA VAL A 117 2.41 -3.24 -12.22
C VAL A 117 2.57 -4.74 -12.44
N ASN A 118 1.84 -5.32 -13.39
CA ASN A 118 1.87 -6.74 -13.76
C ASN A 118 1.85 -7.70 -12.56
N GLY A 119 2.99 -8.36 -12.27
CA GLY A 119 3.14 -9.33 -11.19
C GLY A 119 3.83 -8.78 -9.94
N TYR A 120 3.96 -7.46 -9.80
CA TYR A 120 4.62 -6.87 -8.65
C TYR A 120 3.68 -6.57 -7.48
N SER A 121 2.37 -6.42 -7.72
CA SER A 121 1.35 -6.28 -6.68
C SER A 121 0.26 -7.33 -6.82
N ALA A 122 -0.05 -8.01 -5.71
CA ALA A 122 -1.24 -8.84 -5.53
C ALA A 122 -2.24 -8.17 -4.55
N GLY A 123 -2.20 -6.82 -4.49
CA GLY A 123 -2.91 -5.97 -3.54
C GLY A 123 -1.97 -5.19 -2.61
N CYS A 124 -0.65 -5.40 -2.72
CA CYS A 124 0.36 -4.61 -2.00
C CYS A 124 0.42 -3.17 -2.51
N GLN A 125 0.91 -2.27 -1.66
CA GLN A 125 1.22 -0.90 -2.00
C GLN A 125 2.65 -0.86 -2.56
N VAL A 126 2.83 -0.50 -3.84
CA VAL A 126 4.10 -0.75 -4.54
C VAL A 126 4.63 0.51 -5.21
N TRP A 127 5.86 0.90 -4.85
CA TRP A 127 6.59 1.99 -5.51
C TRP A 127 7.05 1.59 -6.90
N ALA A 128 6.87 2.47 -7.89
CA ALA A 128 7.38 2.32 -9.25
C ALA A 128 8.91 2.39 -9.27
N SER A 129 9.49 3.36 -8.53
CA SER A 129 10.92 3.66 -8.46
C SER A 129 11.60 3.00 -7.27
N PRO A 130 12.70 2.24 -7.47
CA PRO A 130 13.48 1.68 -6.37
C PRO A 130 14.25 2.74 -5.57
N THR A 131 14.59 3.87 -6.18
CA THR A 131 15.28 4.99 -5.52
C THR A 131 14.35 5.65 -4.51
N ASP A 132 13.13 5.99 -4.93
CA ASP A 132 12.12 6.61 -4.06
C ASP A 132 11.75 5.69 -2.91
N PHE A 133 11.63 4.40 -3.18
CA PHE A 133 11.43 3.41 -2.12
C PHE A 133 12.59 3.35 -1.12
N ALA A 134 13.83 3.51 -1.60
CA ALA A 134 15.00 3.53 -0.70
C ALA A 134 15.00 4.78 0.20
N GLU A 135 14.62 5.94 -0.33
CA GLU A 135 14.45 7.18 0.43
C GLU A 135 13.36 7.03 1.49
N PHE A 136 12.18 6.55 1.11
CA PHE A 136 11.12 6.21 2.04
C PHE A 136 11.59 5.26 3.16
N MET A 137 12.29 4.19 2.83
CA MET A 137 12.78 3.25 3.83
C MET A 137 13.85 3.84 4.75
N ASN A 138 14.65 4.79 4.27
CA ASN A 138 15.59 5.54 5.12
C ASN A 138 14.85 6.40 6.16
N ILE A 139 13.76 7.08 5.76
CA ILE A 139 12.90 7.82 6.69
C ILE A 139 12.31 6.86 7.73
N CYS A 140 11.74 5.74 7.31
CA CYS A 140 11.19 4.73 8.21
C CYS A 140 12.23 4.20 9.20
N LYS A 141 13.44 3.91 8.76
CA LYS A 141 14.53 3.43 9.62
C LYS A 141 14.99 4.48 10.65
N ARG A 142 15.04 5.77 10.29
CA ARG A 142 15.30 6.84 11.24
C ARG A 142 14.18 6.96 12.26
N SER A 143 12.93 7.02 11.78
CA SER A 143 11.73 7.08 12.62
C SER A 143 11.68 5.92 13.63
N SER A 144 11.96 4.69 13.17
CA SER A 144 11.89 3.50 14.04
C SER A 144 12.90 3.53 15.20
N LYS A 145 14.03 4.21 15.06
CA LYS A 145 15.02 4.37 16.14
C LYS A 145 14.53 5.32 17.25
N ILE A 146 13.65 6.25 16.92
CA ILE A 146 13.14 7.27 17.84
C ILE A 146 11.80 6.82 18.45
N TYR A 147 10.90 6.31 17.63
CA TYR A 147 9.48 6.06 17.98
C TYR A 147 9.11 4.58 18.04
N GLY A 148 10.06 3.68 17.73
CA GLY A 148 9.81 2.24 17.66
C GLY A 148 9.36 1.78 16.27
N ASN A 149 9.39 0.47 16.06
CA ASN A 149 9.09 -0.17 14.77
C ASN A 149 7.58 -0.42 14.61
N SER A 150 6.82 0.66 14.48
CA SER A 150 5.37 0.62 14.29
C SER A 150 4.93 1.80 13.42
N PHE A 151 4.24 1.52 12.31
CA PHE A 151 3.86 2.52 11.32
C PHE A 151 2.36 2.45 11.03
N THR A 152 1.74 3.62 10.93
CA THR A 152 0.36 3.79 10.50
C THR A 152 0.33 4.08 9.00
N TYR A 153 -0.61 3.46 8.30
CA TYR A 153 -0.90 3.72 6.90
C TYR A 153 -2.33 4.21 6.76
N THR A 154 -2.54 5.26 5.98
CA THR A 154 -3.86 5.77 5.63
C THR A 154 -4.01 5.69 4.11
N LEU A 155 -4.99 4.93 3.65
CA LEU A 155 -5.39 4.88 2.25
C LEU A 155 -6.57 5.81 2.05
N LEU A 156 -6.47 6.71 1.09
CA LEU A 156 -7.50 7.67 0.69
C LEU A 156 -7.98 7.33 -0.71
N ASP A 157 -9.27 7.45 -0.94
CA ASP A 157 -9.82 7.56 -2.28
C ASP A 157 -9.71 9.00 -2.77
N TRP A 158 -9.61 9.21 -4.08
CA TRP A 158 -9.56 10.55 -4.66
C TRP A 158 -10.78 11.39 -4.28
N SER A 159 -11.94 10.77 -4.21
CA SER A 159 -13.18 11.44 -3.80
C SER A 159 -13.11 12.01 -2.38
N ASP A 160 -12.35 11.37 -1.48
CA ASP A 160 -12.16 11.86 -0.11
C ASP A 160 -11.37 13.18 -0.06
N ILE A 161 -10.45 13.36 -1.02
CA ILE A 161 -9.61 14.56 -1.13
C ILE A 161 -10.41 15.72 -1.73
N VAL A 162 -11.21 15.48 -2.77
CA VAL A 162 -11.91 16.54 -3.54
C VAL A 162 -13.13 17.06 -2.81
N THR A 163 -13.79 16.22 -2.00
CA THR A 163 -15.02 16.58 -1.27
C THR A 163 -14.78 17.21 0.11
N GLY A 164 -13.52 17.46 0.47
CA GLY A 164 -13.18 18.12 1.75
C GLY A 164 -13.18 17.20 2.97
N GLY A 165 -13.01 15.92 2.74
CA GLY A 165 -12.82 14.91 3.78
C GLY A 165 -14.14 14.43 4.41
N ARG A 166 -14.32 13.11 4.41
CA ARG A 166 -15.24 12.44 5.32
C ARG A 166 -14.50 12.16 6.62
N ASP A 167 -15.22 12.07 7.72
CA ASP A 167 -14.66 11.53 8.96
C ASP A 167 -14.16 10.09 8.68
N PHE A 168 -12.85 9.92 8.66
CA PHE A 168 -12.28 8.58 8.45
C PHE A 168 -12.62 7.68 9.63
N PRO A 169 -13.28 6.55 9.42
CA PRO A 169 -13.40 5.59 10.49
C PRO A 169 -12.00 5.13 10.92
N VAL A 170 -11.68 5.34 12.17
CA VAL A 170 -10.49 4.74 12.79
C VAL A 170 -10.80 3.25 12.93
N ILE A 171 -10.13 2.44 12.13
CA ILE A 171 -10.28 0.99 12.11
C ILE A 171 -9.25 0.37 13.06
#